data_32d3d2ef85aa72edfc965f93989b903c
#
_entry.id   32d3d2ef85aa72edfc965f93989b903c
#
_cell.length_a   1.000
_cell.length_b   1.000
_cell.length_c   1.000
_cell.angle_alpha   90.00
_cell.angle_beta   90.00
_cell.angle_gamma   90.00
#
_symmetry.space_group_name_H-M   'P 1'
#
loop_
_entity.id
_entity.type
_entity.pdbx_description
1 polymer ?
#
loop_
_entity_poly.entity_id
_entity_poly.type
_entity_poly.pdbx_seq_one_letter_code
_entity_poly.pdbx_strand_id
1 'polypeptide(L)'
;LVGSEMCIRDRAYEKGDGAKGATLVNNAYYQYYEKLGFEKNVMNAISGNRVSQVEYQFKMCRKSMNTGASLKDTKKLIDDLKAMLIKDAGILDGGAADKEDGFTKLVTSSSGQAFLVLIREGLEALLVVAAIVAYLVKSDNKRFVKWIYLGVLVGLLGAGLVAVIFVFAFGGSGPIQEIMEGTCALIAMGMLLWTSNWMLNKSSVEAWNRYIRKKTEAAVADAAAAASADNVTLKTVVSLAMLSFLAVFREGAETVIFYESIYTMSRDTRGMWIGGLTAAVVLVGIFLLFRFTSVKIPIGPFFLVCLLYTSDAADDLTRV
;
A
#
# COMPACT_ATOMS: atom_id res chain seq x y z
N LEU A 1 0.23 5.47 17.18
CA LEU A 1 -0.66 4.56 17.94
C LEU A 1 -0.49 4.72 19.46
N VAL A 2 0.71 4.59 20.00
CA VAL A 2 0.96 4.82 21.44
C VAL A 2 0.52 6.22 21.88
N GLY A 3 0.70 7.25 21.05
CA GLY A 3 0.29 8.62 21.33
C GLY A 3 -1.23 8.84 21.37
N SER A 4 -2.01 8.16 20.53
CA SER A 4 -3.48 8.28 20.54
C SER A 4 -4.12 7.62 21.77
N GLU A 5 -3.64 6.44 22.15
CA GLU A 5 -4.07 5.76 23.38
C GLU A 5 -3.70 6.57 24.63
N MET A 6 -2.55 7.26 24.61
CA MET A 6 -2.14 8.16 25.67
C MET A 6 -3.08 9.36 25.84
N CYS A 7 -3.59 9.94 24.74
CA CYS A 7 -4.58 11.02 24.81
C CYS A 7 -5.96 10.56 25.34
N ILE A 8 -6.39 9.34 24.97
CA ILE A 8 -7.66 8.77 25.46
C ILE A 8 -7.57 8.49 26.96
N ARG A 9 -6.45 8.00 27.42
CA ARG A 9 -6.14 7.73 28.82
C ARG A 9 -6.15 9.00 29.68
N ASP A 10 -5.51 10.08 29.22
CA ASP A 10 -5.47 11.36 29.94
C ASP A 10 -6.88 11.90 30.14
N ARG A 11 -7.72 11.85 29.13
CA ARG A 11 -9.13 12.23 29.21
C ARG A 11 -9.95 11.35 30.17
N ALA A 12 -9.63 10.06 30.28
CA ALA A 12 -10.34 9.17 31.23
C ALA A 12 -9.98 9.52 32.66
N TYR A 13 -8.70 9.78 32.95
CA TYR A 13 -8.24 10.18 34.29
C TYR A 13 -8.70 11.58 34.67
N GLU A 14 -8.72 12.55 33.76
CA GLU A 14 -9.25 13.89 33.93
C GLU A 14 -10.76 13.86 34.30
N LYS A 15 -11.51 12.86 33.84
CA LYS A 15 -12.92 12.63 34.18
C LYS A 15 -13.12 11.89 35.52
N GLY A 16 -12.04 11.62 36.27
CA GLY A 16 -12.08 10.95 37.55
C GLY A 16 -12.14 9.41 37.49
N ASP A 17 -12.00 8.80 36.31
CA ASP A 17 -12.01 7.33 36.15
C ASP A 17 -10.58 6.77 36.14
N GLY A 18 -9.97 6.67 37.32
CA GLY A 18 -8.61 6.15 37.50
C GLY A 18 -8.46 4.69 37.10
N ALA A 19 -9.48 3.86 37.34
CA ALA A 19 -9.45 2.44 36.97
C ALA A 19 -9.42 2.26 35.46
N LYS A 20 -10.21 3.04 34.72
CA LYS A 20 -10.20 3.04 33.25
C LYS A 20 -8.89 3.59 32.69
N GLY A 21 -8.33 4.65 33.31
CA GLY A 21 -7.02 5.17 32.96
C GLY A 21 -5.92 4.10 33.11
N ALA A 22 -5.88 3.39 34.21
CA ALA A 22 -4.94 2.32 34.50
C ALA A 22 -5.10 1.13 33.52
N THR A 23 -6.34 0.78 33.14
CA THR A 23 -6.62 -0.26 32.15
C THR A 23 -6.08 0.13 30.77
N LEU A 24 -6.22 1.39 30.36
CA LEU A 24 -5.68 1.88 29.09
C LEU A 24 -4.15 1.88 29.08
N VAL A 25 -3.48 2.20 30.19
CA VAL A 25 -2.02 2.07 30.32
C VAL A 25 -1.60 0.61 30.20
N ASN A 26 -2.36 -0.31 30.77
CA ASN A 26 -2.11 -1.75 30.68
C ASN A 26 -2.25 -2.27 29.26
N ASN A 27 -3.29 -1.83 28.56
CA ASN A 27 -3.49 -2.16 27.16
C ASN A 27 -2.37 -1.60 26.28
N ALA A 28 -1.90 -0.36 26.55
CA ALA A 28 -0.78 0.22 25.82
C ALA A 28 0.50 -0.60 26.02
N TYR A 29 0.76 -1.13 27.21
CA TYR A 29 1.90 -2.02 27.46
C TYR A 29 1.76 -3.33 26.69
N TYR A 30 0.72 -4.12 26.95
CA TYR A 30 0.58 -5.46 26.39
C TYR A 30 0.30 -5.48 24.88
N GLN A 31 -0.49 -4.54 24.37
CA GLN A 31 -0.90 -4.56 22.96
C GLN A 31 0.11 -3.90 22.01
N TYR A 32 0.87 -2.91 22.50
CA TYR A 32 1.74 -2.10 21.63
C TYR A 32 3.21 -2.21 21.99
N TYR A 33 3.58 -2.24 23.26
CA TYR A 33 4.99 -2.32 23.66
C TYR A 33 5.52 -3.75 23.58
N GLU A 34 4.80 -4.71 24.17
CA GLU A 34 5.21 -6.12 24.23
C GLU A 34 4.83 -6.86 22.94
N LYS A 35 3.53 -6.92 22.60
CA LYS A 35 3.00 -7.75 21.52
C LYS A 35 3.52 -7.37 20.12
N LEU A 36 3.79 -6.08 19.86
CA LEU A 36 4.36 -5.63 18.59
C LEU A 36 5.88 -5.75 18.52
N GLY A 37 6.51 -6.35 19.53
CA GLY A 37 7.95 -6.63 19.55
C GLY A 37 8.83 -5.42 19.82
N PHE A 38 8.28 -4.24 20.19
CA PHE A 38 9.08 -3.06 20.49
C PHE A 38 10.02 -3.32 21.69
N GLU A 39 9.53 -4.02 22.73
CA GLU A 39 10.32 -4.47 23.88
C GLU A 39 11.53 -5.29 23.46
N LYS A 40 11.32 -6.30 22.60
CA LYS A 40 12.40 -7.13 22.04
C LYS A 40 13.46 -6.32 21.31
N ASN A 41 13.02 -5.37 20.51
CA ASN A 41 13.92 -4.49 19.76
C ASN A 41 14.73 -3.60 20.71
N VAL A 42 14.10 -3.01 21.73
CA VAL A 42 14.80 -2.24 22.78
C VAL A 42 15.79 -3.13 23.54
N MET A 43 15.42 -4.37 23.89
CA MET A 43 16.31 -5.30 24.58
C MET A 43 17.55 -5.64 23.75
N ASN A 44 17.38 -5.90 22.46
CA ASN A 44 18.43 -6.32 21.56
C ASN A 44 19.35 -5.16 21.11
N ALA A 45 18.77 -4.00 20.81
CA ALA A 45 19.51 -2.87 20.24
C ALA A 45 20.02 -1.87 21.28
N ILE A 46 19.36 -1.77 22.45
CA ILE A 46 19.76 -0.82 23.49
C ILE A 46 20.29 -1.57 24.72
N SER A 47 19.42 -2.16 25.53
CA SER A 47 19.79 -3.03 26.67
C SER A 47 18.56 -3.56 27.43
N GLY A 48 18.73 -4.71 28.14
CA GLY A 48 17.71 -5.23 29.06
C GLY A 48 17.42 -4.30 30.24
N ASN A 49 18.41 -3.53 30.69
CA ASN A 49 18.23 -2.52 31.77
C ASN A 49 17.27 -1.40 31.29
N ARG A 50 17.34 -1.04 30.02
CA ARG A 50 16.41 -0.04 29.46
C ARG A 50 14.98 -0.54 29.42
N VAL A 51 14.76 -1.81 29.04
CA VAL A 51 13.45 -2.46 29.11
C VAL A 51 12.88 -2.37 30.54
N SER A 52 13.67 -2.78 31.55
CA SER A 52 13.24 -2.73 32.95
C SER A 52 12.87 -1.31 33.43
N GLN A 53 13.55 -0.28 32.95
CA GLN A 53 13.21 1.12 33.24
C GLN A 53 11.86 1.51 32.65
N VAL A 54 11.60 1.15 31.39
CA VAL A 54 10.34 1.43 30.71
C VAL A 54 9.18 0.68 31.38
N GLU A 55 9.36 -0.58 31.70
CA GLU A 55 8.36 -1.39 32.44
C GLU A 55 8.03 -0.79 33.81
N TYR A 56 9.08 -0.37 34.52
CA TYR A 56 8.91 0.31 35.82
C TYR A 56 8.07 1.58 35.66
N GLN A 57 8.33 2.37 34.61
CA GLN A 57 7.59 3.58 34.35
C GLN A 57 6.11 3.31 34.00
N PHE A 58 5.81 2.27 33.20
CA PHE A 58 4.46 1.79 32.98
C PHE A 58 3.76 1.41 34.29
N LYS A 59 4.48 0.70 35.16
CA LYS A 59 3.97 0.32 36.51
C LYS A 59 3.67 1.55 37.38
N MET A 60 4.53 2.56 37.36
CA MET A 60 4.34 3.80 38.11
C MET A 60 3.12 4.58 37.62
N CYS A 61 2.92 4.69 36.30
CA CYS A 61 1.74 5.31 35.70
C CYS A 61 0.44 4.60 36.16
N ARG A 62 0.41 3.27 36.11
CA ARG A 62 -0.76 2.49 36.59
C ARG A 62 -1.01 2.67 38.09
N LYS A 63 0.06 2.63 38.89
CA LYS A 63 -0.05 2.83 40.36
C LYS A 63 -0.60 4.21 40.70
N SER A 64 -0.07 5.26 40.08
CA SER A 64 -0.52 6.63 40.28
C SER A 64 -2.02 6.80 40.00
N MET A 65 -2.52 6.21 38.93
CA MET A 65 -3.95 6.25 38.59
C MET A 65 -4.84 5.47 39.55
N ASN A 66 -4.39 4.27 39.98
CA ASN A 66 -5.15 3.42 40.92
C ASN A 66 -5.18 4.01 42.35
N THR A 67 -4.14 4.72 42.75
CA THR A 67 -4.08 5.34 44.09
C THR A 67 -4.70 6.73 44.12
N GLY A 68 -5.23 7.26 43.02
CA GLY A 68 -5.85 8.58 42.98
C GLY A 68 -4.84 9.72 43.16
N ALA A 69 -3.61 9.58 42.73
CA ALA A 69 -2.57 10.61 42.82
C ALA A 69 -3.02 11.90 42.10
N SER A 70 -2.35 13.03 42.38
CA SER A 70 -2.70 14.29 41.74
C SER A 70 -2.61 14.20 40.21
N LEU A 71 -3.51 14.89 39.53
CA LEU A 71 -3.53 14.92 38.03
C LEU A 71 -2.20 15.43 37.46
N LYS A 72 -1.55 16.35 38.15
CA LYS A 72 -0.25 16.92 37.76
C LYS A 72 0.87 15.88 37.84
N ASP A 73 0.91 15.08 38.92
CA ASP A 73 1.97 14.07 39.10
C ASP A 73 1.77 12.89 38.14
N THR A 74 0.51 12.47 37.97
CA THR A 74 0.18 11.42 37.01
C THR A 74 0.53 11.84 35.58
N LYS A 75 0.22 13.08 35.20
CA LYS A 75 0.56 13.62 33.87
C LYS A 75 2.08 13.65 33.66
N LYS A 76 2.84 14.07 34.67
CA LYS A 76 4.32 14.05 34.61
C LYS A 76 4.88 12.65 34.36
N LEU A 77 4.39 11.65 35.10
CA LEU A 77 4.81 10.25 34.90
C LEU A 77 4.53 9.74 33.47
N ILE A 78 3.43 10.20 32.90
CA ILE A 78 3.02 9.86 31.54
C ILE A 78 3.92 10.54 30.50
N ASP A 79 4.19 11.82 30.70
CA ASP A 79 5.08 12.59 29.81
C ASP A 79 6.50 12.03 29.87
N ASP A 80 6.99 11.64 31.03
CA ASP A 80 8.27 10.96 31.20
C ASP A 80 8.29 9.60 30.45
N LEU A 81 7.24 8.78 30.57
CA LEU A 81 7.11 7.53 29.83
C LEU A 81 7.11 7.76 28.32
N LYS A 82 6.36 8.76 27.85
CA LYS A 82 6.30 9.15 26.44
C LYS A 82 7.67 9.58 25.91
N ALA A 83 8.39 10.40 26.69
CA ALA A 83 9.75 10.84 26.32
C ALA A 83 10.72 9.65 26.24
N MET A 84 10.59 8.68 27.16
CA MET A 84 11.38 7.45 27.13
C MET A 84 11.13 6.64 25.86
N LEU A 85 9.87 6.41 25.50
CA LEU A 85 9.49 5.65 24.30
C LEU A 85 9.90 6.35 23.00
N ILE A 86 9.77 7.67 22.92
CA ILE A 86 10.21 8.45 21.76
C ILE A 86 11.74 8.37 21.61
N LYS A 87 12.47 8.50 22.73
CA LYS A 87 13.94 8.37 22.69
C LYS A 87 14.38 6.98 22.23
N ASP A 88 13.72 5.92 22.71
CA ASP A 88 14.05 4.56 22.33
C ASP A 88 13.72 4.30 20.86
N ALA A 89 12.58 4.81 20.37
CA ALA A 89 12.25 4.76 18.96
C ALA A 89 13.29 5.49 18.10
N GLY A 90 13.74 6.69 18.53
CA GLY A 90 14.77 7.44 17.82
C GLY A 90 16.16 6.75 17.81
N ILE A 91 16.46 5.93 18.82
CA ILE A 91 17.69 5.10 18.80
C ILE A 91 17.51 3.91 17.85
N LEU A 92 16.34 3.28 17.86
CA LEU A 92 16.04 2.11 17.03
C LEU A 92 15.98 2.43 15.54
N ASP A 93 15.54 3.63 15.17
CA ASP A 93 15.51 4.10 13.77
C ASP A 93 16.83 4.80 13.34
N GLY A 94 17.84 4.79 14.21
CA GLY A 94 19.13 5.43 13.95
C GLY A 94 19.05 6.96 13.83
N GLY A 95 17.98 7.58 14.34
CA GLY A 95 17.68 9.01 14.22
C GLY A 95 17.18 9.39 12.82
N ALA A 96 16.69 8.42 12.05
CA ALA A 96 16.13 8.64 10.72
C ALA A 96 14.91 9.55 10.79
N ALA A 97 14.02 9.34 11.78
CA ALA A 97 12.80 10.15 11.96
C ALA A 97 13.07 11.66 12.19
N ASP A 98 14.21 12.01 12.79
CA ASP A 98 14.61 13.40 13.01
C ASP A 98 15.25 14.06 11.77
N LYS A 99 15.68 13.23 10.80
CA LYS A 99 16.35 13.67 9.56
C LYS A 99 15.44 13.60 8.33
N GLU A 100 14.27 12.99 8.46
CA GLU A 100 13.33 12.87 7.35
C GLU A 100 12.73 14.24 6.98
N ASP A 101 13.00 14.66 5.74
CA ASP A 101 12.29 15.76 5.10
C ASP A 101 10.79 15.45 5.05
N GLY A 102 9.94 16.48 5.11
CA GLY A 102 8.47 16.32 5.08
C GLY A 102 7.95 15.51 3.89
N PHE A 103 8.68 15.51 2.78
CA PHE A 103 8.37 14.70 1.59
C PHE A 103 8.64 13.21 1.85
N THR A 104 9.78 12.83 2.39
CA THR A 104 10.12 11.45 2.75
C THR A 104 9.09 10.89 3.74
N LYS A 105 8.73 11.69 4.75
CA LYS A 105 7.71 11.32 5.74
C LYS A 105 6.32 11.11 5.13
N LEU A 106 5.96 11.87 4.09
CA LEU A 106 4.72 11.68 3.34
C LEU A 106 4.76 10.36 2.55
N VAL A 107 5.86 10.10 1.86
CA VAL A 107 6.05 8.93 0.98
C VAL A 107 6.12 7.63 1.78
N THR A 108 6.81 7.62 2.92
CA THR A 108 6.94 6.46 3.82
C THR A 108 5.70 6.20 4.67
N SER A 109 4.77 7.17 4.75
CA SER A 109 3.49 6.97 5.45
C SER A 109 2.62 5.93 4.74
N SER A 110 1.75 5.22 5.50
CA SER A 110 0.80 4.24 4.95
C SER A 110 -0.07 4.81 3.83
N SER A 111 -0.47 6.08 3.95
CA SER A 111 -1.23 6.78 2.91
C SER A 111 -0.40 7.06 1.65
N GLY A 112 0.85 7.47 1.83
CA GLY A 112 1.77 7.71 0.71
C GLY A 112 2.10 6.44 -0.05
N GLN A 113 2.45 5.36 0.66
CA GLN A 113 2.73 4.06 0.06
C GLN A 113 1.51 3.50 -0.69
N ALA A 114 0.32 3.52 -0.06
CA ALA A 114 -0.91 3.08 -0.70
C ALA A 114 -1.26 3.91 -1.96
N PHE A 115 -1.06 5.24 -1.88
CA PHE A 115 -1.23 6.13 -3.03
C PHE A 115 -0.28 5.77 -4.18
N LEU A 116 1.01 5.62 -3.90
CA LEU A 116 2.03 5.37 -4.91
C LEU A 116 1.89 4.00 -5.57
N VAL A 117 1.58 2.96 -4.79
CA VAL A 117 1.31 1.62 -5.34
C VAL A 117 0.12 1.67 -6.29
N LEU A 118 -1.03 2.24 -5.86
CA LEU A 118 -2.22 2.27 -6.71
C LEU A 118 -2.05 3.15 -7.95
N ILE A 119 -1.32 4.27 -7.85
CA ILE A 119 -0.98 5.10 -9.03
C ILE A 119 -0.13 4.28 -10.01
N ARG A 120 0.88 3.57 -9.53
CA ARG A 120 1.78 2.77 -10.38
C ARG A 120 1.00 1.68 -11.12
N GLU A 121 0.34 0.79 -10.39
CA GLU A 121 -0.38 -0.35 -11.00
C GLU A 121 -1.57 0.14 -11.84
N GLY A 122 -2.30 1.13 -11.35
CA GLY A 122 -3.41 1.73 -12.07
C GLY A 122 -2.99 2.41 -13.37
N LEU A 123 -1.84 3.07 -13.42
CA LEU A 123 -1.30 3.63 -14.66
C LEU A 123 -0.84 2.54 -15.63
N GLU A 124 -0.22 1.44 -15.16
CA GLU A 124 0.15 0.32 -16.02
C GLU A 124 -1.10 -0.28 -16.70
N ALA A 125 -2.14 -0.58 -15.92
CA ALA A 125 -3.43 -1.03 -16.46
C ALA A 125 -4.02 -0.03 -17.46
N LEU A 126 -4.04 1.25 -17.10
CA LEU A 126 -4.61 2.32 -17.92
C LEU A 126 -3.87 2.50 -19.25
N LEU A 127 -2.53 2.43 -19.24
CA LEU A 127 -1.71 2.53 -20.45
C LEU A 127 -1.98 1.38 -21.41
N VAL A 128 -2.09 0.13 -20.91
CA VAL A 128 -2.42 -1.03 -21.73
C VAL A 128 -3.82 -0.88 -22.35
N VAL A 129 -4.82 -0.54 -21.55
CA VAL A 129 -6.20 -0.35 -22.02
C VAL A 129 -6.28 0.80 -23.02
N ALA A 130 -5.64 1.94 -22.73
CA ALA A 130 -5.62 3.09 -23.64
C ALA A 130 -4.97 2.76 -24.99
N ALA A 131 -3.87 1.98 -24.99
CA ALA A 131 -3.19 1.55 -26.20
C ALA A 131 -4.09 0.65 -27.06
N ILE A 132 -4.81 -0.31 -26.45
CA ILE A 132 -5.76 -1.19 -27.14
C ILE A 132 -6.90 -0.37 -27.75
N VAL A 133 -7.49 0.54 -26.97
CA VAL A 133 -8.58 1.42 -27.43
C VAL A 133 -8.11 2.33 -28.57
N ALA A 134 -6.94 2.96 -28.44
CA ALA A 134 -6.36 3.82 -29.49
C ALA A 134 -6.12 3.06 -30.78
N TYR A 135 -5.62 1.83 -30.70
CA TYR A 135 -5.41 0.97 -31.87
C TYR A 135 -6.75 0.62 -32.54
N LEU A 136 -7.78 0.20 -31.79
CA LEU A 136 -9.12 -0.10 -32.32
C LEU A 136 -9.76 1.12 -32.99
N VAL A 137 -9.62 2.31 -32.39
CA VAL A 137 -10.14 3.56 -32.95
C VAL A 137 -9.42 3.90 -34.25
N LYS A 138 -8.09 3.75 -34.30
CA LYS A 138 -7.27 4.01 -35.48
C LYS A 138 -7.55 3.04 -36.64
N SER A 139 -7.91 1.80 -36.30
CA SER A 139 -8.29 0.75 -37.28
C SER A 139 -9.75 0.79 -37.68
N ASP A 140 -10.48 1.88 -37.35
CA ASP A 140 -11.90 2.09 -37.59
C ASP A 140 -12.86 1.02 -36.98
N ASN A 141 -12.37 0.30 -35.97
CA ASN A 141 -13.08 -0.77 -35.28
C ASN A 141 -13.73 -0.32 -33.97
N LYS A 142 -14.27 0.91 -33.93
CA LYS A 142 -14.85 1.54 -32.73
C LYS A 142 -15.95 0.72 -32.05
N ARG A 143 -16.66 -0.11 -32.79
CA ARG A 143 -17.73 -1.01 -32.30
C ARG A 143 -17.25 -1.99 -31.24
N PHE A 144 -15.96 -2.36 -31.22
CA PHE A 144 -15.38 -3.30 -30.28
C PHE A 144 -14.92 -2.65 -28.96
N VAL A 145 -14.79 -1.34 -28.90
CA VAL A 145 -14.31 -0.62 -27.69
C VAL A 145 -15.18 -0.89 -26.47
N LYS A 146 -16.49 -1.08 -26.64
CA LYS A 146 -17.40 -1.46 -25.56
C LYS A 146 -17.01 -2.77 -24.87
N TRP A 147 -16.46 -3.72 -25.60
CA TRP A 147 -16.05 -5.02 -25.08
C TRP A 147 -14.74 -4.93 -24.29
N ILE A 148 -13.87 -3.99 -24.66
CA ILE A 148 -12.67 -3.66 -23.88
C ILE A 148 -13.09 -3.11 -22.52
N TYR A 149 -14.03 -2.16 -22.46
CA TYR A 149 -14.52 -1.62 -21.19
C TYR A 149 -15.26 -2.67 -20.35
N LEU A 150 -15.96 -3.61 -20.99
CA LEU A 150 -16.54 -4.75 -20.28
C LEU A 150 -15.46 -5.63 -19.63
N GLY A 151 -14.39 -5.94 -20.37
CA GLY A 151 -13.23 -6.67 -19.85
C GLY A 151 -12.57 -5.96 -18.67
N VAL A 152 -12.40 -4.62 -18.74
CA VAL A 152 -11.90 -3.79 -17.63
C VAL A 152 -12.79 -3.92 -16.40
N LEU A 153 -14.12 -3.80 -16.57
CA LEU A 153 -15.07 -3.90 -15.47
C LEU A 153 -15.00 -5.28 -14.79
N VAL A 154 -14.97 -6.34 -15.58
CA VAL A 154 -14.87 -7.72 -15.07
C VAL A 154 -13.51 -7.93 -14.39
N GLY A 155 -12.44 -7.33 -14.92
CA GLY A 155 -11.09 -7.35 -14.32
C GLY A 155 -11.06 -6.70 -12.95
N LEU A 156 -11.66 -5.51 -12.80
CA LEU A 156 -11.80 -4.82 -11.52
C LEU A 156 -12.64 -5.61 -10.52
N LEU A 157 -13.75 -6.21 -10.95
CA LEU A 157 -14.57 -7.07 -10.09
C LEU A 157 -13.81 -8.33 -9.66
N GLY A 158 -13.03 -8.92 -10.56
CA GLY A 158 -12.15 -10.05 -10.26
C GLY A 158 -11.07 -9.70 -9.23
N ALA A 159 -10.41 -8.55 -9.38
CA ALA A 159 -9.44 -8.06 -8.39
C ALA A 159 -10.10 -7.79 -7.03
N GLY A 160 -11.31 -7.20 -7.02
CA GLY A 160 -12.10 -7.04 -5.80
C GLY A 160 -12.45 -8.36 -5.12
N LEU A 161 -12.77 -9.39 -5.90
CA LEU A 161 -12.99 -10.74 -5.37
C LEU A 161 -11.73 -11.32 -4.73
N VAL A 162 -10.56 -11.13 -5.37
CA VAL A 162 -9.27 -11.54 -4.80
C VAL A 162 -9.04 -10.82 -3.46
N ALA A 163 -9.29 -9.50 -3.39
CA ALA A 163 -9.17 -8.75 -2.13
C ALA A 163 -10.08 -9.31 -1.02
N VAL A 164 -11.32 -9.65 -1.36
CA VAL A 164 -12.27 -10.26 -0.40
C VAL A 164 -11.75 -11.63 0.08
N ILE A 165 -11.24 -12.47 -0.82
CA ILE A 165 -10.65 -13.77 -0.48
C ILE A 165 -9.46 -13.58 0.47
N PHE A 166 -8.59 -12.58 0.21
CA PHE A 166 -7.46 -12.26 1.07
C PHE A 166 -7.92 -11.85 2.48
N VAL A 167 -8.90 -10.96 2.61
CA VAL A 167 -9.45 -10.56 3.92
C VAL A 167 -9.99 -11.75 4.70
N PHE A 168 -10.68 -12.69 4.04
CA PHE A 168 -11.15 -13.91 4.71
C PHE A 168 -10.03 -14.90 5.06
N ALA A 169 -9.03 -15.04 4.19
CA ALA A 169 -7.89 -15.92 4.42
C ALA A 169 -6.97 -15.41 5.52
N PHE A 170 -6.76 -14.09 5.61
CA PHE A 170 -5.84 -13.44 6.55
C PHE A 170 -6.52 -12.80 7.76
N GLY A 171 -7.87 -12.76 7.81
CA GLY A 171 -8.64 -12.20 8.93
C GLY A 171 -8.66 -13.07 10.21
N GLY A 172 -7.97 -14.22 10.22
CA GLY A 172 -7.81 -15.08 11.39
C GLY A 172 -6.77 -14.54 12.36
N SER A 173 -6.84 -14.93 13.62
CA SER A 173 -5.82 -14.65 14.66
C SER A 173 -5.09 -15.93 15.03
N GLY A 174 -3.76 -15.94 15.01
CA GLY A 174 -2.97 -17.09 15.44
C GLY A 174 -1.61 -17.22 14.72
N PRO A 175 -0.82 -18.26 15.04
CA PRO A 175 0.52 -18.47 14.46
C PRO A 175 0.51 -18.62 12.94
N ILE A 176 -0.59 -19.10 12.35
CA ILE A 176 -0.76 -19.23 10.90
C ILE A 176 -0.80 -17.87 10.25
N GLN A 177 -1.38 -16.85 10.91
CA GLN A 177 -1.43 -15.48 10.40
C GLN A 177 -0.02 -14.89 10.26
N GLU A 178 0.86 -15.06 11.25
CA GLU A 178 2.24 -14.56 11.20
C GLU A 178 3.04 -15.17 10.04
N ILE A 179 2.87 -16.48 9.79
CA ILE A 179 3.51 -17.17 8.66
C ILE A 179 2.98 -16.63 7.34
N MET A 180 1.67 -16.43 7.24
CA MET A 180 1.03 -15.91 6.02
C MET A 180 1.45 -14.46 5.75
N GLU A 181 1.48 -13.60 6.78
CA GLU A 181 1.95 -12.21 6.69
C GLU A 181 3.41 -12.16 6.19
N GLY A 182 4.31 -12.95 6.76
CA GLY A 182 5.70 -13.06 6.32
C GLY A 182 5.83 -13.58 4.88
N THR A 183 5.01 -14.56 4.50
CA THR A 183 5.00 -15.11 3.14
C THR A 183 4.53 -14.05 2.13
N CYS A 184 3.48 -13.29 2.43
CA CYS A 184 3.00 -12.20 1.57
C CYS A 184 4.05 -11.10 1.41
N ALA A 185 4.74 -10.72 2.48
CA ALA A 185 5.82 -9.74 2.42
C ALA A 185 6.97 -10.21 1.51
N LEU A 186 7.36 -11.50 1.59
CA LEU A 186 8.38 -12.09 0.72
C LEU A 186 7.92 -12.14 -0.75
N ILE A 187 6.67 -12.51 -1.01
CA ILE A 187 6.09 -12.48 -2.36
C ILE A 187 6.09 -11.06 -2.91
N ALA A 188 5.61 -10.08 -2.13
CA ALA A 188 5.59 -8.68 -2.52
C ALA A 188 7.00 -8.16 -2.86
N MET A 189 8.01 -8.49 -2.04
CA MET A 189 9.40 -8.15 -2.30
C MET A 189 9.92 -8.78 -3.60
N GLY A 190 9.66 -10.07 -3.83
CA GLY A 190 10.02 -10.76 -5.06
C GLY A 190 9.36 -10.15 -6.29
N MET A 191 8.08 -9.77 -6.19
CA MET A 191 7.34 -9.08 -7.26
C MET A 191 7.90 -7.69 -7.53
N LEU A 192 8.26 -6.91 -6.51
CA LEU A 192 8.90 -5.61 -6.67
C LEU A 192 10.23 -5.71 -7.43
N LEU A 193 11.09 -6.65 -7.05
CA LEU A 193 12.36 -6.89 -7.74
C LEU A 193 12.15 -7.31 -9.20
N TRP A 194 11.21 -8.22 -9.44
CA TRP A 194 10.89 -8.68 -10.81
C TRP A 194 10.31 -7.56 -11.66
N THR A 195 9.38 -6.76 -11.12
CA THR A 195 8.74 -5.64 -11.82
C THR A 195 9.76 -4.53 -12.10
N SER A 196 10.65 -4.22 -11.15
CA SER A 196 11.74 -3.25 -11.33
C SER A 196 12.65 -3.65 -12.49
N ASN A 197 13.09 -4.90 -12.51
CA ASN A 197 13.91 -5.42 -13.63
C ASN A 197 13.16 -5.40 -14.96
N TRP A 198 11.87 -5.73 -14.96
CA TRP A 198 11.02 -5.69 -16.15
C TRP A 198 10.82 -4.24 -16.66
N MET A 199 10.62 -3.28 -15.75
CA MET A 199 10.49 -1.86 -16.09
C MET A 199 11.79 -1.28 -16.65
N LEU A 200 12.96 -1.64 -16.07
CA LEU A 200 14.27 -1.23 -16.59
C LEU A 200 14.42 -1.63 -18.05
N ASN A 201 14.04 -2.86 -18.39
CA ASN A 201 14.11 -3.38 -19.77
C ASN A 201 13.13 -2.69 -20.74
N LYS A 202 12.11 -1.98 -20.26
CA LYS A 202 11.06 -1.31 -21.03
C LYS A 202 10.99 0.20 -20.87
N SER A 203 11.94 0.79 -20.16
CA SER A 203 12.01 2.24 -19.91
C SER A 203 12.19 3.08 -21.19
N SER A 204 12.65 2.49 -22.30
CA SER A 204 12.69 3.19 -23.58
C SER A 204 11.32 3.17 -24.28
N VAL A 205 10.92 4.32 -24.83
CA VAL A 205 9.67 4.48 -25.60
C VAL A 205 9.55 3.46 -26.73
N GLU A 206 10.68 3.10 -27.35
CA GLU A 206 10.73 2.13 -28.46
C GLU A 206 10.48 0.70 -27.98
N ALA A 207 11.05 0.29 -26.84
CA ALA A 207 10.81 -1.01 -26.25
C ALA A 207 9.36 -1.17 -25.78
N TRP A 208 8.79 -0.11 -25.18
CA TRP A 208 7.39 -0.06 -24.81
C TRP A 208 6.45 -0.16 -26.02
N ASN A 209 6.66 0.66 -27.03
CA ASN A 209 5.84 0.64 -28.25
C ASN A 209 5.92 -0.72 -28.95
N ARG A 210 7.09 -1.36 -28.97
CA ARG A 210 7.28 -2.70 -29.54
C ARG A 210 6.52 -3.76 -28.72
N TYR A 211 6.55 -3.66 -27.41
CA TYR A 211 5.82 -4.57 -26.51
C TYR A 211 4.30 -4.46 -26.69
N ILE A 212 3.76 -3.23 -26.63
CA ILE A 212 2.33 -2.98 -26.84
C ILE A 212 1.90 -3.42 -28.24
N ARG A 213 2.67 -3.07 -29.26
CA ARG A 213 2.40 -3.47 -30.64
C ARG A 213 2.34 -4.99 -30.79
N LYS A 214 3.32 -5.72 -30.24
CA LYS A 214 3.35 -7.18 -30.29
C LYS A 214 2.18 -7.85 -29.57
N LYS A 215 1.77 -7.30 -28.40
CA LYS A 215 0.61 -7.80 -27.66
C LYS A 215 -0.73 -7.47 -28.33
N THR A 216 -0.81 -6.31 -28.99
CA THR A 216 -2.06 -5.80 -29.56
C THR A 216 -2.25 -6.29 -31.01
N GLU A 217 -1.18 -6.41 -31.81
CA GLU A 217 -1.26 -6.87 -33.19
C GLU A 217 -1.81 -8.30 -33.31
N ALA A 218 -1.41 -9.21 -32.43
CA ALA A 218 -1.92 -10.59 -32.44
C ALA A 218 -3.43 -10.64 -32.16
N ALA A 219 -3.91 -9.91 -31.13
CA ALA A 219 -5.32 -9.91 -30.75
C ALA A 219 -6.20 -9.11 -31.70
N VAL A 220 -5.65 -8.06 -32.34
CA VAL A 220 -6.38 -7.20 -33.26
C VAL A 220 -6.31 -7.68 -34.70
N ALA A 221 -5.23 -8.39 -35.11
CA ALA A 221 -5.19 -9.06 -36.40
C ALA A 221 -6.33 -10.10 -36.52
N ASP A 222 -6.58 -10.86 -35.46
CA ASP A 222 -7.74 -11.77 -35.39
C ASP A 222 -9.07 -11.01 -35.42
N ALA A 223 -9.13 -9.83 -34.78
CA ALA A 223 -10.32 -8.97 -34.77
C ALA A 223 -10.56 -8.28 -36.14
N ALA A 224 -9.49 -7.85 -36.81
CA ALA A 224 -9.55 -7.22 -38.14
C ALA A 224 -9.91 -8.25 -39.23
N ALA A 225 -9.37 -9.46 -39.15
CA ALA A 225 -9.75 -10.57 -40.06
C ALA A 225 -11.24 -10.94 -39.88
N ALA A 226 -11.75 -10.95 -38.67
CA ALA A 226 -13.17 -11.18 -38.40
C ALA A 226 -14.08 -10.01 -38.80
N ALA A 227 -13.56 -8.77 -38.79
CA ALA A 227 -14.29 -7.57 -39.21
C ALA A 227 -14.52 -7.51 -40.73
N SER A 228 -13.54 -8.01 -41.51
CA SER A 228 -13.65 -8.09 -42.97
C SER A 228 -14.67 -9.13 -43.48
N ALA A 229 -15.10 -10.06 -42.63
CA ALA A 229 -16.06 -11.11 -42.94
C ALA A 229 -17.52 -10.81 -42.61
N ASP A 230 -17.85 -9.56 -42.21
CA ASP A 230 -19.17 -9.07 -41.79
C ASP A 230 -19.84 -9.89 -40.64
N ASN A 231 -19.16 -10.90 -40.15
CA ASN A 231 -19.60 -11.74 -39.04
C ASN A 231 -18.75 -11.44 -37.81
N VAL A 232 -19.31 -10.66 -36.86
CA VAL A 232 -18.72 -10.48 -35.53
C VAL A 232 -18.72 -11.82 -34.82
N THR A 233 -17.65 -12.58 -34.93
CA THR A 233 -17.55 -13.88 -34.30
C THR A 233 -17.44 -13.67 -32.78
N LEU A 234 -18.26 -14.40 -32.00
CA LEU A 234 -18.20 -14.39 -30.53
C LEU A 234 -16.76 -14.56 -30.01
N LYS A 235 -15.95 -15.35 -30.70
CA LYS A 235 -14.54 -15.58 -30.41
C LYS A 235 -13.72 -14.28 -30.40
N THR A 236 -13.93 -13.38 -31.36
CA THR A 236 -13.21 -12.09 -31.44
C THR A 236 -13.56 -11.16 -30.28
N VAL A 237 -14.86 -11.08 -29.95
CA VAL A 237 -15.36 -10.27 -28.83
C VAL A 237 -14.79 -10.77 -27.51
N VAL A 238 -14.83 -12.09 -27.29
CA VAL A 238 -14.29 -12.72 -26.07
C VAL A 238 -12.78 -12.54 -25.98
N SER A 239 -12.03 -12.70 -27.09
CA SER A 239 -10.59 -12.50 -27.10
C SER A 239 -10.17 -11.07 -26.71
N LEU A 240 -10.86 -10.05 -27.23
CA LEU A 240 -10.60 -8.65 -26.90
C LEU A 240 -10.98 -8.31 -25.45
N ALA A 241 -12.15 -8.79 -24.99
CA ALA A 241 -12.56 -8.61 -23.61
C ALA A 241 -11.60 -9.33 -22.64
N MET A 242 -11.13 -10.53 -23.00
CA MET A 242 -10.20 -11.32 -22.20
C MET A 242 -8.82 -10.66 -22.12
N LEU A 243 -8.36 -10.02 -23.19
CA LEU A 243 -7.08 -9.29 -23.19
C LEU A 243 -7.11 -8.13 -22.17
N SER A 244 -8.17 -7.33 -22.19
CA SER A 244 -8.33 -6.22 -21.24
C SER A 244 -8.62 -6.70 -19.82
N PHE A 245 -9.40 -7.78 -19.68
CA PHE A 245 -9.62 -8.45 -18.39
C PHE A 245 -8.30 -8.89 -17.75
N LEU A 246 -7.48 -9.67 -18.47
CA LEU A 246 -6.22 -10.18 -17.94
C LEU A 246 -5.24 -9.07 -17.57
N ALA A 247 -5.20 -7.99 -18.37
CA ALA A 247 -4.35 -6.85 -18.06
C ALA A 247 -4.76 -6.18 -16.74
N VAL A 248 -6.05 -5.85 -16.58
CA VAL A 248 -6.55 -5.15 -15.40
C VAL A 248 -6.60 -6.07 -14.17
N PHE A 249 -6.99 -7.33 -14.35
CA PHE A 249 -7.02 -8.32 -13.28
C PHE A 249 -5.64 -8.56 -12.69
N ARG A 250 -4.63 -8.66 -13.53
CA ARG A 250 -3.24 -8.85 -13.12
C ARG A 250 -2.78 -7.69 -12.22
N GLU A 251 -2.87 -6.43 -12.71
CA GLU A 251 -2.42 -5.26 -11.95
C GLU A 251 -3.27 -5.07 -10.67
N GLY A 252 -4.57 -5.39 -10.75
CA GLY A 252 -5.43 -5.38 -9.57
C GLY A 252 -5.05 -6.43 -8.52
N ALA A 253 -4.66 -7.64 -8.93
CA ALA A 253 -4.20 -8.68 -8.02
C ALA A 253 -2.84 -8.32 -7.40
N GLU A 254 -1.91 -7.75 -8.17
CA GLU A 254 -0.64 -7.20 -7.65
C GLU A 254 -0.91 -6.10 -6.60
N THR A 255 -1.81 -5.17 -6.90
CA THR A 255 -2.26 -4.13 -5.94
C THR A 255 -2.73 -4.74 -4.61
N VAL A 256 -3.55 -5.79 -4.65
CA VAL A 256 -4.06 -6.45 -3.42
C VAL A 256 -2.91 -6.99 -2.57
N ILE A 257 -1.92 -7.65 -3.18
CA ILE A 257 -0.76 -8.21 -2.46
C ILE A 257 0.07 -7.09 -1.82
N PHE A 258 0.31 -5.99 -2.53
CA PHE A 258 1.04 -4.84 -1.98
C PHE A 258 0.28 -4.16 -0.85
N TYR A 259 -1.04 -3.99 -0.99
CA TYR A 259 -1.88 -3.41 0.07
C TYR A 259 -1.90 -4.27 1.32
N GLU A 260 -1.93 -5.60 1.18
CA GLU A 260 -1.80 -6.51 2.32
C GLU A 260 -0.45 -6.35 3.01
N SER A 261 0.63 -6.27 2.25
CA SER A 261 1.97 -6.02 2.80
C SER A 261 2.05 -4.69 3.58
N ILE A 262 1.51 -3.60 3.02
CA ILE A 262 1.45 -2.29 3.71
C ILE A 262 0.60 -2.40 4.98
N TYR A 263 -0.53 -3.10 4.93
CA TYR A 263 -1.42 -3.29 6.08
C TYR A 263 -0.73 -4.04 7.20
N THR A 264 -0.01 -5.12 6.90
CA THR A 264 0.70 -5.91 7.91
C THR A 264 1.79 -5.11 8.61
N MET A 265 2.50 -4.24 7.87
CA MET A 265 3.56 -3.39 8.43
C MET A 265 3.02 -2.23 9.27
N SER A 266 1.98 -1.55 8.79
CA SER A 266 1.52 -0.29 9.40
C SER A 266 0.30 -0.41 10.31
N ARG A 267 -0.56 -1.41 10.07
CA ARG A 267 -1.89 -1.58 10.70
C ARG A 267 -2.77 -0.32 10.63
N ASP A 268 -2.44 0.62 9.73
CA ASP A 268 -3.16 1.88 9.55
C ASP A 268 -4.14 1.81 8.37
N THR A 269 -5.29 1.22 8.63
CA THR A 269 -6.38 1.11 7.64
C THR A 269 -6.87 2.47 7.15
N ARG A 270 -6.89 3.50 8.02
CA ARG A 270 -7.39 4.83 7.64
C ARG A 270 -6.45 5.52 6.65
N GLY A 271 -5.15 5.49 6.92
CA GLY A 271 -4.13 6.03 6.00
C GLY A 271 -4.20 5.35 4.64
N MET A 272 -4.31 4.03 4.60
CA MET A 272 -4.43 3.26 3.36
C MET A 272 -5.68 3.64 2.55
N TRP A 273 -6.86 3.79 3.18
CA TRP A 273 -8.07 4.23 2.49
C TRP A 273 -7.94 5.64 1.91
N ILE A 274 -7.34 6.58 2.67
CA ILE A 274 -7.10 7.95 2.19
C ILE A 274 -6.15 7.92 0.98
N GLY A 275 -5.05 7.20 1.07
CA GLY A 275 -4.10 7.04 -0.04
C GLY A 275 -4.72 6.39 -1.27
N GLY A 276 -5.47 5.31 -1.09
CA GLY A 276 -6.15 4.60 -2.17
C GLY A 276 -7.23 5.44 -2.85
N LEU A 277 -8.09 6.12 -2.09
CA LEU A 277 -9.13 6.97 -2.66
C LEU A 277 -8.56 8.17 -3.42
N THR A 278 -7.52 8.82 -2.88
CA THR A 278 -6.85 9.91 -3.58
C THR A 278 -6.19 9.43 -4.88
N ALA A 279 -5.54 8.29 -4.88
CA ALA A 279 -4.98 7.68 -6.07
C ALA A 279 -6.07 7.34 -7.12
N ALA A 280 -7.19 6.76 -6.68
CA ALA A 280 -8.30 6.45 -7.58
C ALA A 280 -8.87 7.71 -8.25
N VAL A 281 -9.05 8.80 -7.50
CA VAL A 281 -9.50 10.10 -8.06
C VAL A 281 -8.50 10.64 -9.10
N VAL A 282 -7.21 10.56 -8.81
CA VAL A 282 -6.15 10.98 -9.74
C VAL A 282 -6.16 10.11 -11.01
N LEU A 283 -6.27 8.79 -10.88
CA LEU A 283 -6.36 7.88 -12.03
C LEU A 283 -7.58 8.15 -12.91
N VAL A 284 -8.74 8.42 -12.30
CA VAL A 284 -9.93 8.82 -13.05
C VAL A 284 -9.68 10.15 -13.78
N GLY A 285 -9.04 11.13 -13.14
CA GLY A 285 -8.66 12.39 -13.78
C GLY A 285 -7.73 12.18 -14.99
N ILE A 286 -6.71 11.33 -14.84
CA ILE A 286 -5.78 10.96 -15.92
C ILE A 286 -6.52 10.22 -17.05
N PHE A 287 -7.42 9.30 -16.71
CA PHE A 287 -8.24 8.61 -17.71
C PHE A 287 -9.11 9.57 -18.52
N LEU A 288 -9.78 10.51 -17.86
CA LEU A 288 -10.57 11.54 -18.51
C LEU A 288 -9.71 12.44 -19.40
N LEU A 289 -8.53 12.82 -18.92
CA LEU A 289 -7.56 13.58 -19.72
C LEU A 289 -7.19 12.84 -21.00
N PHE A 290 -6.85 11.56 -20.92
CA PHE A 290 -6.55 10.75 -22.11
C PHE A 290 -7.75 10.56 -23.03
N ARG A 291 -8.94 10.49 -22.47
CA ARG A 291 -10.18 10.31 -23.24
C ARG A 291 -10.57 11.53 -24.03
N PHE A 292 -10.35 12.75 -23.49
CA PHE A 292 -10.79 14.01 -24.09
C PHE A 292 -9.67 14.79 -24.79
N THR A 293 -8.42 14.51 -24.49
CA THR A 293 -7.27 15.23 -25.04
C THR A 293 -6.39 14.27 -25.83
N SER A 294 -6.03 14.61 -27.07
CA SER A 294 -5.07 13.84 -27.89
C SER A 294 -3.62 14.00 -27.42
N VAL A 295 -3.37 14.01 -26.11
CA VAL A 295 -2.03 14.17 -25.52
C VAL A 295 -1.23 12.90 -25.74
N LYS A 296 -0.05 13.03 -26.32
CA LYS A 296 0.93 11.94 -26.38
C LYS A 296 1.47 11.71 -24.97
N ILE A 297 1.27 10.50 -24.45
CA ILE A 297 1.70 10.09 -23.09
C ILE A 297 3.23 10.22 -23.02
N PRO A 298 3.79 10.99 -22.07
CA PRO A 298 5.22 11.06 -21.83
C PRO A 298 5.68 9.79 -21.07
N ILE A 299 5.74 8.66 -21.79
CA ILE A 299 6.03 7.33 -21.23
C ILE A 299 7.40 7.30 -20.54
N GLY A 300 8.42 7.95 -21.13
CA GLY A 300 9.77 7.98 -20.60
C GLY A 300 9.89 8.60 -19.20
N PRO A 301 9.46 9.86 -18.98
CA PRO A 301 9.43 10.46 -17.65
C PRO A 301 8.62 9.69 -16.61
N PHE A 302 7.50 9.07 -17.03
CA PHE A 302 6.68 8.24 -16.14
C PHE A 302 7.46 7.03 -15.60
N PHE A 303 8.08 6.24 -16.49
CA PHE A 303 8.89 5.09 -16.06
C PHE A 303 10.10 5.51 -15.23
N LEU A 304 10.72 6.66 -15.51
CA LEU A 304 11.83 7.18 -14.72
C LEU A 304 11.42 7.49 -13.29
N VAL A 305 10.29 8.16 -13.08
CA VAL A 305 9.76 8.48 -11.74
C VAL A 305 9.39 7.21 -10.98
N CYS A 306 8.72 6.25 -11.62
CA CYS A 306 8.40 4.96 -11.02
C CYS A 306 9.66 4.17 -10.62
N LEU A 307 10.71 4.24 -11.45
CA LEU A 307 11.96 3.53 -11.22
C LEU A 307 12.76 4.14 -10.07
N LEU A 308 12.84 5.47 -10.01
CA LEU A 308 13.50 6.18 -8.90
C LEU A 308 12.85 5.82 -7.57
N TYR A 309 11.52 5.77 -7.53
CA TYR A 309 10.80 5.39 -6.32
C TYR A 309 11.05 3.94 -5.89
N THR A 310 11.07 2.99 -6.84
CA THR A 310 11.35 1.57 -6.52
C THR A 310 12.80 1.34 -6.12
N SER A 311 13.74 2.11 -6.65
CA SER A 311 15.16 2.05 -6.28
C SER A 311 15.40 2.61 -4.87
N ASP A 312 14.76 3.72 -4.53
CA ASP A 312 14.87 4.37 -3.21
C ASP A 312 14.26 3.49 -2.11
N ALA A 313 13.11 2.87 -2.37
CA ALA A 313 12.50 1.91 -1.45
C ALA A 313 13.33 0.63 -1.26
N ALA A 314 14.09 0.19 -2.28
CA ALA A 314 14.99 -0.96 -2.18
C ALA A 314 16.28 -0.62 -1.42
N ASP A 315 16.79 0.61 -1.53
CA ASP A 315 17.98 1.09 -0.79
C ASP A 315 17.69 1.23 0.72
N ASP A 316 16.48 1.62 1.09
CA ASP A 316 16.06 1.69 2.50
C ASP A 316 15.96 0.30 3.15
N LEU A 317 15.56 -0.73 2.39
CA LEU A 317 15.51 -2.13 2.87
C LEU A 317 16.90 -2.75 3.04
N THR A 318 17.94 -2.22 2.38
CA THR A 318 19.33 -2.73 2.48
C THR A 318 20.14 -2.03 3.57
N ARG A 319 19.62 -0.97 4.20
CA ARG A 319 20.27 -0.21 5.27
C ARG A 319 19.90 -0.66 6.69
N VAL A 320 19.13 -1.73 6.87
CA VAL A 320 18.78 -2.31 8.19
C VAL A 320 19.77 -3.38 8.59
#